data_da03c335f6c771231d5e4bf6ac296951
#
_entry.id   da03c335f6c771231d5e4bf6ac296951
#
_cell.length_a   1.000
_cell.length_b   1.000
_cell.length_c   1.000
_cell.angle_alpha   90.00
_cell.angle_beta   90.00
_cell.angle_gamma   90.00
#
_symmetry.space_group_name_H-M   'P 1'
#
loop_
_entity.id
_entity.type
_entity.pdbx_description
1 polymer ?
#
loop_
_entity_poly.entity_id
_entity_poly.type
_entity_poly.pdbx_seq_one_letter_code
_entity_poly.pdbx_strand_id
1 'polypeptide(L)'
;MKTKKIIILISLLAISLISFAKARALTPYLADSTNNTGIAVIVCPGGSYSWLDMKIEGITTAEWLQHNGINAFVLKYRVASVSAYMFGFRVLGIGHKYPDMLHDVEWALKEVYENAEAYNIDTTKIGVMGFSAGGHLTMLSYLHNTTPYKPKFLCPIYPVVTMNDESLVHKRSRRGALGVWRQFNHYMQDSLSIEDHITEDCPPVFLVNCKDDPIVKYQNSELLDSALIMKNIPHKYIQYETGGHGFGASNHKGTEECKQWKNEFLLWISNFNQ
;
A
#
# COMPACT_ATOMS: atom_id res chain seq x y z
N MET A 1 -41.37 26.64 -8.89
CA MET A 1 -41.32 25.17 -9.09
C MET A 1 -40.03 24.69 -9.73
N LYS A 2 -39.46 25.34 -10.74
CA LYS A 2 -38.22 24.89 -11.42
C LYS A 2 -36.97 24.86 -10.50
N THR A 3 -36.79 25.89 -9.65
CA THR A 3 -35.65 26.03 -8.75
C THR A 3 -35.61 24.94 -7.66
N LYS A 4 -36.76 24.55 -7.08
CA LYS A 4 -36.82 23.43 -6.11
C LYS A 4 -36.47 22.08 -6.73
N LYS A 5 -36.85 21.82 -8.00
CA LYS A 5 -36.49 20.60 -8.72
C LYS A 5 -34.98 20.51 -9.03
N ILE A 6 -34.35 21.64 -9.33
CA ILE A 6 -32.91 21.72 -9.59
C ILE A 6 -32.12 21.44 -8.29
N ILE A 7 -32.53 22.03 -7.16
CA ILE A 7 -31.88 21.80 -5.85
C ILE A 7 -32.02 20.33 -5.42
N ILE A 8 -33.21 19.73 -5.62
CA ILE A 8 -33.42 18.31 -5.31
C ILE A 8 -32.59 17.41 -6.24
N LEU A 9 -32.45 17.76 -7.51
CA LEU A 9 -31.62 16.99 -8.46
C LEU A 9 -30.12 17.07 -8.11
N ILE A 10 -29.64 18.25 -7.70
CA ILE A 10 -28.27 18.48 -7.26
C ILE A 10 -28.01 17.74 -5.93
N SER A 11 -28.95 17.74 -5.00
CA SER A 11 -28.82 16.99 -3.74
C SER A 11 -28.87 15.48 -3.95
N LEU A 12 -29.71 14.96 -4.83
CA LEU A 12 -29.73 13.54 -5.21
C LEU A 12 -28.48 13.11 -5.97
N LEU A 13 -27.94 13.97 -6.84
CA LEU A 13 -26.67 13.72 -7.51
C LEU A 13 -25.49 13.74 -6.52
N ALA A 14 -25.49 14.67 -5.56
CA ALA A 14 -24.51 14.72 -4.49
C ALA A 14 -24.59 13.50 -3.56
N ILE A 15 -25.81 13.05 -3.21
CA ILE A 15 -26.03 11.84 -2.41
C ILE A 15 -25.62 10.59 -3.16
N SER A 16 -25.88 10.50 -4.48
CA SER A 16 -25.39 9.37 -5.29
C SER A 16 -23.86 9.38 -5.44
N LEU A 17 -23.24 10.56 -5.54
CA LEU A 17 -21.78 10.72 -5.56
C LEU A 17 -21.13 10.37 -4.22
N ILE A 18 -21.79 10.63 -3.10
CA ILE A 18 -21.37 10.25 -1.74
C ILE A 18 -21.53 8.74 -1.52
N SER A 19 -22.56 8.12 -2.07
CA SER A 19 -22.78 6.66 -2.01
C SER A 19 -21.75 5.84 -2.81
N PHE A 20 -20.98 6.49 -3.70
CA PHE A 20 -19.84 5.89 -4.40
C PHE A 20 -18.51 6.02 -3.66
N ALA A 21 -18.46 6.52 -2.44
CA ALA A 21 -17.34 6.33 -1.53
C ALA A 21 -17.26 4.83 -1.24
N LYS A 22 -16.51 4.11 -2.10
CA LYS A 22 -16.47 2.65 -2.12
C LYS A 22 -16.05 2.15 -0.75
N ALA A 23 -16.92 1.35 -0.14
CA ALA A 23 -16.61 0.63 1.08
C ALA A 23 -15.28 -0.12 0.93
N ARG A 24 -14.48 -0.18 2.00
CA ARG A 24 -13.30 -1.06 2.04
C ARG A 24 -13.74 -2.51 1.79
N ALA A 25 -12.87 -3.28 1.17
CA ALA A 25 -13.10 -4.71 0.94
C ALA A 25 -11.78 -5.47 1.03
N LEU A 26 -11.84 -6.70 1.52
CA LEU A 26 -10.72 -7.62 1.58
C LEU A 26 -11.10 -8.87 0.79
N THR A 27 -10.34 -9.16 -0.27
CA THR A 27 -10.61 -10.30 -1.15
C THR A 27 -9.56 -11.37 -0.91
N PRO A 28 -9.92 -12.56 -0.40
CA PRO A 28 -8.97 -13.65 -0.18
C PRO A 28 -8.59 -14.37 -1.47
N TYR A 29 -7.33 -14.77 -1.57
CA TYR A 29 -6.71 -15.67 -2.53
C TYR A 29 -5.95 -16.72 -1.72
N LEU A 30 -6.64 -17.78 -1.32
CA LEU A 30 -6.07 -18.79 -0.43
C LEU A 30 -5.26 -19.80 -1.22
N ALA A 31 -4.09 -20.15 -0.71
CA ALA A 31 -3.25 -21.20 -1.25
C ALA A 31 -3.96 -22.57 -1.19
N ASP A 32 -3.66 -23.44 -2.15
CA ASP A 32 -4.15 -24.82 -2.12
C ASP A 32 -3.61 -25.52 -0.85
N SER A 33 -4.45 -26.35 -0.23
CA SER A 33 -4.10 -27.07 0.99
C SER A 33 -2.84 -27.96 0.83
N THR A 34 -2.53 -28.36 -0.39
CA THR A 34 -1.38 -29.22 -0.71
C THR A 34 -0.03 -28.48 -0.71
N ASN A 35 -0.04 -27.14 -0.87
CA ASN A 35 1.17 -26.31 -0.92
C ASN A 35 1.17 -25.13 0.06
N ASN A 36 0.12 -24.99 0.88
CA ASN A 36 -0.03 -23.87 1.83
C ASN A 36 1.14 -23.84 2.83
N THR A 37 1.88 -22.73 2.83
CA THR A 37 3.03 -22.49 3.72
C THR A 37 2.65 -21.93 5.09
N GLY A 38 1.39 -21.63 5.31
CA GLY A 38 0.91 -20.89 6.49
C GLY A 38 1.22 -19.39 6.47
N ILE A 39 1.97 -18.90 5.48
CA ILE A 39 2.26 -17.47 5.32
C ILE A 39 1.04 -16.75 4.77
N ALA A 40 0.80 -15.52 5.26
CA ALA A 40 -0.25 -14.65 4.74
C ALA A 40 0.28 -13.25 4.42
N VAL A 41 -0.19 -12.67 3.31
CA VAL A 41 0.18 -11.34 2.84
C VAL A 41 -1.06 -10.51 2.55
N ILE A 42 -1.22 -9.39 3.24
CA ILE A 42 -2.19 -8.37 2.86
C ILE A 42 -1.57 -7.52 1.76
N VAL A 43 -2.20 -7.47 0.59
CA VAL A 43 -1.72 -6.76 -0.59
C VAL A 43 -2.40 -5.41 -0.70
N CYS A 44 -1.61 -4.33 -0.64
CA CYS A 44 -2.05 -2.93 -0.74
C CYS A 44 -1.66 -2.36 -2.12
N PRO A 45 -2.56 -2.29 -3.11
CA PRO A 45 -2.27 -1.73 -4.42
C PRO A 45 -1.91 -0.25 -4.34
N GLY A 46 -1.10 0.25 -5.28
CA GLY A 46 -0.80 1.66 -5.43
C GLY A 46 -1.91 2.46 -6.13
N GLY A 47 -1.61 3.72 -6.41
CA GLY A 47 -2.55 4.64 -7.08
C GLY A 47 -2.59 6.02 -6.44
N SER A 48 -1.49 6.46 -5.84
CA SER A 48 -1.31 7.81 -5.29
C SER A 48 -2.38 8.20 -4.26
N TYR A 49 -2.98 7.24 -3.54
CA TYR A 49 -4.12 7.45 -2.64
C TYR A 49 -5.35 8.10 -3.30
N SER A 50 -5.40 8.10 -4.62
CA SER A 50 -6.50 8.69 -5.40
C SER A 50 -7.31 7.64 -6.16
N TRP A 51 -6.70 6.51 -6.48
CA TRP A 51 -7.28 5.33 -7.10
C TRP A 51 -6.50 4.09 -6.65
N LEU A 52 -6.85 2.90 -7.14
CA LEU A 52 -6.14 1.65 -6.82
C LEU A 52 -5.89 0.85 -8.10
N ASP A 53 -4.63 0.43 -8.34
CA ASP A 53 -4.30 -0.52 -9.41
C ASP A 53 -4.67 -1.95 -8.97
N MET A 54 -5.97 -2.19 -8.89
CA MET A 54 -6.51 -3.48 -8.45
C MET A 54 -6.10 -4.63 -9.35
N LYS A 55 -5.82 -4.39 -10.65
CA LYS A 55 -5.52 -5.45 -11.61
C LYS A 55 -4.08 -5.92 -11.48
N ILE A 56 -3.12 -5.02 -11.66
CA ILE A 56 -1.68 -5.39 -11.74
C ILE A 56 -1.09 -5.60 -10.35
N GLU A 57 -1.27 -4.61 -9.48
CA GLU A 57 -0.66 -4.63 -8.15
C GLU A 57 -1.51 -5.38 -7.11
N GLY A 58 -2.82 -5.51 -7.36
CA GLY A 58 -3.74 -6.28 -6.51
C GLY A 58 -3.86 -7.73 -6.95
N ILE A 59 -4.76 -8.00 -7.91
CA ILE A 59 -5.19 -9.34 -8.31
C ILE A 59 -4.03 -10.19 -8.84
N THR A 60 -3.27 -9.66 -9.82
CA THR A 60 -2.14 -10.43 -10.41
C THR A 60 -1.08 -10.78 -9.35
N THR A 61 -0.83 -9.88 -8.38
CA THR A 61 0.09 -10.16 -7.28
C THR A 61 -0.46 -11.23 -6.34
N ALA A 62 -1.75 -11.16 -6.00
CA ALA A 62 -2.38 -12.15 -5.14
C ALA A 62 -2.43 -13.55 -5.77
N GLU A 63 -2.74 -13.63 -7.07
CA GLU A 63 -2.71 -14.88 -7.83
C GLU A 63 -1.29 -15.47 -7.85
N TRP A 64 -0.26 -14.63 -8.07
CA TRP A 64 1.13 -15.09 -8.01
C TRP A 64 1.50 -15.62 -6.63
N LEU A 65 1.16 -14.92 -5.54
CA LEU A 65 1.39 -15.39 -4.17
C LEU A 65 0.68 -16.71 -3.90
N GLN A 66 -0.60 -16.81 -4.26
CA GLN A 66 -1.43 -18.00 -4.11
C GLN A 66 -0.81 -19.23 -4.80
N HIS A 67 -0.34 -19.07 -6.05
CA HIS A 67 0.32 -20.16 -6.79
C HIS A 67 1.63 -20.64 -6.12
N ASN A 68 2.26 -19.77 -5.33
CA ASN A 68 3.48 -20.09 -4.58
C ASN A 68 3.20 -20.49 -3.12
N GLY A 69 1.97 -20.89 -2.80
CA GLY A 69 1.62 -21.41 -1.47
C GLY A 69 1.47 -20.37 -0.38
N ILE A 70 1.35 -19.08 -0.77
CA ILE A 70 1.19 -17.95 0.16
C ILE A 70 -0.26 -17.45 0.09
N ASN A 71 -0.95 -17.41 1.23
CA ASN A 71 -2.28 -16.85 1.30
C ASN A 71 -2.23 -15.34 1.08
N ALA A 72 -2.97 -14.82 0.12
CA ALA A 72 -2.98 -13.39 -0.18
C ALA A 72 -4.37 -12.79 0.03
N PHE A 73 -4.40 -11.54 0.50
CA PHE A 73 -5.64 -10.80 0.77
C PHE A 73 -5.53 -9.43 0.13
N VAL A 74 -6.22 -9.21 -0.99
CA VAL A 74 -6.21 -7.93 -1.69
C VAL A 74 -7.06 -6.92 -0.95
N LEU A 75 -6.44 -5.89 -0.39
CA LEU A 75 -7.13 -4.82 0.30
C LEU A 75 -7.51 -3.70 -0.67
N LYS A 76 -8.81 -3.54 -0.88
CA LYS A 76 -9.38 -2.36 -1.49
C LYS A 76 -9.61 -1.32 -0.39
N TYR A 77 -8.57 -0.57 -0.07
CA TYR A 77 -8.67 0.48 0.93
C TYR A 77 -9.31 1.75 0.38
N ARG A 78 -9.83 2.59 1.25
CA ARG A 78 -10.49 3.85 0.91
C ARG A 78 -9.48 4.90 0.47
N VAL A 79 -9.77 5.58 -0.63
CA VAL A 79 -8.92 6.60 -1.25
C VAL A 79 -9.70 7.86 -1.58
N ALA A 80 -9.00 8.97 -1.83
CA ALA A 80 -9.58 10.16 -2.39
C ALA A 80 -10.13 9.86 -3.80
N SER A 81 -11.33 10.31 -4.13
CA SER A 81 -11.97 9.95 -5.41
C SER A 81 -11.27 10.59 -6.61
N VAL A 82 -10.99 9.80 -7.66
CA VAL A 82 -10.48 10.30 -8.96
C VAL A 82 -11.47 11.29 -9.60
N SER A 83 -12.76 11.07 -9.47
CA SER A 83 -13.78 11.98 -10.01
C SER A 83 -13.70 13.37 -9.38
N ALA A 84 -13.44 13.45 -8.07
CA ALA A 84 -13.16 14.71 -7.39
C ALA A 84 -11.92 15.43 -7.96
N TYR A 85 -10.94 14.65 -8.46
CA TYR A 85 -9.73 15.20 -9.09
C TYR A 85 -9.99 15.71 -10.51
N MET A 86 -10.76 14.98 -11.32
CA MET A 86 -10.99 15.30 -12.74
C MET A 86 -11.96 16.46 -12.96
N PHE A 87 -12.98 16.62 -12.11
CA PHE A 87 -14.06 17.59 -12.31
C PHE A 87 -13.89 18.91 -11.53
N GLY A 88 -12.67 19.28 -11.16
CA GLY A 88 -12.41 20.56 -10.47
C GLY A 88 -12.85 20.63 -9.01
N PHE A 89 -13.45 19.58 -8.46
CA PHE A 89 -13.81 19.47 -7.04
C PHE A 89 -12.60 19.31 -6.10
N ARG A 90 -11.41 19.64 -6.58
CA ARG A 90 -10.16 19.64 -5.79
C ARG A 90 -10.28 20.42 -4.48
N VAL A 91 -11.13 21.46 -4.50
CA VAL A 91 -11.34 22.37 -3.36
C VAL A 91 -12.28 21.77 -2.31
N LEU A 92 -13.18 20.86 -2.69
CA LEU A 92 -14.24 20.36 -1.79
C LEU A 92 -13.79 19.22 -0.88
N GLY A 93 -12.54 18.77 -0.99
CA GLY A 93 -11.99 17.75 -0.09
C GLY A 93 -12.76 16.42 -0.06
N ILE A 94 -13.47 16.09 -1.16
CA ILE A 94 -14.28 14.88 -1.28
C ILE A 94 -13.38 13.65 -1.35
N GLY A 95 -13.82 12.56 -0.70
CA GLY A 95 -13.12 11.28 -0.64
C GLY A 95 -12.32 11.08 0.65
N HIS A 96 -11.76 9.89 0.76
CA HIS A 96 -11.07 9.43 1.96
C HIS A 96 -9.61 9.88 1.98
N LYS A 97 -9.10 10.15 3.18
CA LYS A 97 -7.74 10.64 3.44
C LYS A 97 -7.22 9.98 4.72
N TYR A 98 -5.94 10.16 4.98
CA TYR A 98 -5.37 9.75 6.26
C TYR A 98 -6.21 10.33 7.43
N PRO A 99 -6.60 9.49 8.40
CA PRO A 99 -6.14 8.10 8.64
C PRO A 99 -7.05 6.99 8.06
N ASP A 100 -8.04 7.27 7.20
CA ASP A 100 -9.01 6.26 6.75
C ASP A 100 -8.36 5.01 6.14
N MET A 101 -7.31 5.17 5.29
CA MET A 101 -6.60 4.04 4.68
C MET A 101 -5.79 3.24 5.71
N LEU A 102 -5.28 3.88 6.78
CA LEU A 102 -4.63 3.19 7.88
C LEU A 102 -5.63 2.31 8.64
N HIS A 103 -6.79 2.85 8.99
CA HIS A 103 -7.85 2.08 9.65
C HIS A 103 -8.33 0.90 8.79
N ASP A 104 -8.21 0.99 7.45
CA ASP A 104 -8.57 -0.10 6.56
C ASP A 104 -7.53 -1.23 6.58
N VAL A 105 -6.23 -0.91 6.64
CA VAL A 105 -5.21 -1.95 6.79
C VAL A 105 -5.18 -2.54 8.20
N GLU A 106 -5.44 -1.76 9.24
CA GLU A 106 -5.63 -2.26 10.61
C GLU A 106 -6.80 -3.25 10.68
N TRP A 107 -7.91 -2.91 10.05
CA TRP A 107 -9.06 -3.81 9.93
C TRP A 107 -8.70 -5.09 9.15
N ALA A 108 -7.98 -4.98 8.04
CA ALA A 108 -7.57 -6.14 7.25
C ALA A 108 -6.65 -7.06 8.05
N LEU A 109 -5.69 -6.51 8.80
CA LEU A 109 -4.85 -7.29 9.73
C LEU A 109 -5.71 -8.03 10.75
N LYS A 110 -6.64 -7.33 11.41
CA LYS A 110 -7.57 -7.95 12.36
C LYS A 110 -8.34 -9.11 11.74
N GLU A 111 -8.96 -8.91 10.56
CA GLU A 111 -9.72 -9.94 9.87
C GLU A 111 -8.86 -11.18 9.56
N VAL A 112 -7.62 -11.00 9.11
CA VAL A 112 -6.74 -12.12 8.81
C VAL A 112 -6.30 -12.85 10.10
N TYR A 113 -5.95 -12.11 11.14
CA TYR A 113 -5.57 -12.70 12.43
C TYR A 113 -6.70 -13.49 13.07
N GLU A 114 -7.92 -12.95 13.11
CA GLU A 114 -9.08 -13.58 13.76
C GLU A 114 -9.59 -14.79 12.98
N ASN A 115 -9.33 -14.88 11.67
CA ASN A 115 -9.72 -16.02 10.84
C ASN A 115 -8.53 -16.93 10.45
N ALA A 116 -7.37 -16.75 11.07
CA ALA A 116 -6.13 -17.45 10.70
C ALA A 116 -6.28 -18.99 10.73
N GLU A 117 -6.92 -19.54 11.75
CA GLU A 117 -7.18 -20.97 11.86
C GLU A 117 -8.02 -21.50 10.68
N ALA A 118 -9.11 -20.79 10.34
CA ALA A 118 -9.99 -21.17 9.23
C ALA A 118 -9.28 -21.15 7.86
N TYR A 119 -8.24 -20.33 7.73
CA TYR A 119 -7.43 -20.19 6.50
C TYR A 119 -6.13 -21.00 6.53
N ASN A 120 -5.87 -21.79 7.58
CA ASN A 120 -4.59 -22.47 7.81
C ASN A 120 -3.39 -21.51 7.73
N ILE A 121 -3.48 -20.37 8.42
CA ILE A 121 -2.46 -19.35 8.50
C ILE A 121 -1.78 -19.38 9.88
N ASP A 122 -0.45 -19.30 9.87
CA ASP A 122 0.36 -19.08 11.05
C ASP A 122 0.38 -17.58 11.39
N THR A 123 -0.17 -17.21 12.54
CA THR A 123 -0.25 -15.80 12.98
C THR A 123 1.11 -15.15 13.20
N THR A 124 2.18 -15.93 13.30
CA THR A 124 3.56 -15.42 13.35
C THR A 124 4.13 -15.07 11.98
N LYS A 125 3.38 -15.35 10.89
CA LYS A 125 3.80 -15.19 9.49
C LYS A 125 2.83 -14.34 8.66
N ILE A 126 2.18 -13.36 9.29
CA ILE A 126 1.27 -12.42 8.61
C ILE A 126 2.02 -11.12 8.31
N GLY A 127 2.14 -10.76 7.04
CA GLY A 127 2.78 -9.52 6.62
C GLY A 127 1.92 -8.65 5.72
N VAL A 128 2.47 -7.48 5.38
CA VAL A 128 1.84 -6.53 4.46
C VAL A 128 2.79 -6.24 3.30
N MET A 129 2.29 -6.36 2.08
CA MET A 129 2.98 -5.99 0.84
C MET A 129 2.22 -4.87 0.16
N GLY A 130 2.93 -3.87 -0.32
CA GLY A 130 2.27 -2.79 -1.04
C GLY A 130 3.15 -2.12 -2.06
N PHE A 131 2.51 -1.45 -3.00
CA PHE A 131 3.11 -0.89 -4.20
C PHE A 131 2.95 0.63 -4.22
N SER A 132 4.01 1.40 -4.51
CA SER A 132 3.91 2.86 -4.63
C SER A 132 3.30 3.50 -3.37
N ALA A 133 2.16 4.17 -3.47
CA ALA A 133 1.39 4.67 -2.31
C ALA A 133 0.93 3.53 -1.38
N GLY A 134 0.66 2.34 -1.91
CA GLY A 134 0.40 1.13 -1.11
C GLY A 134 1.64 0.66 -0.35
N GLY A 135 2.85 0.86 -0.91
CA GLY A 135 4.12 0.62 -0.23
C GLY A 135 4.34 1.58 0.96
N HIS A 136 3.94 2.84 0.80
CA HIS A 136 3.87 3.79 1.91
C HIS A 136 2.87 3.31 2.99
N LEU A 137 1.67 2.89 2.59
CA LEU A 137 0.68 2.34 3.51
C LEU A 137 1.16 1.08 4.23
N THR A 138 1.98 0.24 3.56
CA THR A 138 2.65 -0.91 4.17
C THR A 138 3.50 -0.48 5.37
N MET A 139 4.32 0.54 5.21
CA MET A 139 5.14 1.06 6.32
C MET A 139 4.28 1.71 7.41
N LEU A 140 3.24 2.47 7.05
CA LEU A 140 2.30 3.04 8.02
C LEU A 140 1.55 1.96 8.83
N SER A 141 1.30 0.77 8.25
CA SER A 141 0.65 -0.36 8.94
C SER A 141 1.45 -0.90 10.13
N TYR A 142 2.72 -0.53 10.20
CA TYR A 142 3.57 -0.75 11.36
C TYR A 142 3.68 0.51 12.22
N LEU A 143 4.13 1.64 11.63
CA LEU A 143 4.47 2.86 12.37
C LEU A 143 3.29 3.46 13.14
N HIS A 144 2.13 3.51 12.52
CA HIS A 144 0.95 4.20 13.08
C HIS A 144 -0.17 3.24 13.52
N ASN A 145 0.03 1.95 13.37
CA ASN A 145 -0.96 0.96 13.80
C ASN A 145 -1.06 0.93 15.33
N THR A 146 -2.25 1.20 15.85
CA THR A 146 -2.53 1.24 17.30
C THR A 146 -3.16 -0.06 17.81
N THR A 147 -3.46 -1.02 16.92
CA THR A 147 -4.10 -2.29 17.27
C THR A 147 -3.08 -3.33 17.75
N PRO A 148 -3.52 -4.41 18.44
CA PRO A 148 -2.63 -5.53 18.78
C PRO A 148 -2.22 -6.38 17.56
N TYR A 149 -2.89 -6.22 16.43
CA TYR A 149 -2.67 -7.00 15.20
C TYR A 149 -1.56 -6.34 14.37
N LYS A 150 -0.31 -6.71 14.64
CA LYS A 150 0.88 -6.13 13.98
C LYS A 150 1.36 -7.01 12.84
N PRO A 151 1.82 -6.43 11.71
CA PRO A 151 2.51 -7.20 10.68
C PRO A 151 3.81 -7.79 11.24
N LYS A 152 4.18 -8.99 10.77
CA LYS A 152 5.42 -9.69 11.15
C LYS A 152 6.55 -9.45 10.15
N PHE A 153 6.22 -8.96 8.95
CA PHE A 153 7.15 -8.49 7.93
C PHE A 153 6.46 -7.46 7.03
N LEU A 154 7.25 -6.66 6.35
CA LEU A 154 6.80 -5.58 5.49
C LEU A 154 7.47 -5.66 4.12
N CYS A 155 6.72 -5.50 3.03
CA CYS A 155 7.23 -5.55 1.67
C CYS A 155 6.83 -4.32 0.87
N PRO A 156 7.46 -3.16 1.10
CA PRO A 156 7.25 -1.97 0.29
C PRO A 156 7.96 -2.11 -1.07
N ILE A 157 7.20 -2.08 -2.16
CA ILE A 157 7.69 -2.19 -3.54
C ILE A 157 7.56 -0.82 -4.21
N TYR A 158 8.68 -0.25 -4.69
CA TYR A 158 8.82 1.13 -5.20
C TYR A 158 8.01 2.16 -4.41
N PRO A 159 8.19 2.19 -3.07
CA PRO A 159 7.31 2.95 -2.19
C PRO A 159 7.50 4.46 -2.33
N VAL A 160 6.44 5.21 -2.09
CA VAL A 160 6.58 6.57 -1.58
C VAL A 160 7.07 6.47 -0.15
N VAL A 161 8.03 7.29 0.26
CA VAL A 161 8.64 7.26 1.60
C VAL A 161 8.52 8.64 2.25
N THR A 162 9.13 9.66 1.66
CA THR A 162 9.07 11.02 2.20
C THR A 162 7.80 11.77 1.81
N MET A 163 7.28 12.56 2.75
CA MET A 163 6.19 13.51 2.54
C MET A 163 6.64 14.96 2.75
N ASN A 164 7.81 15.18 3.33
CA ASN A 164 8.32 16.51 3.68
C ASN A 164 9.45 17.00 2.75
N ASP A 165 10.28 16.13 2.18
CA ASP A 165 11.33 16.55 1.24
C ASP A 165 10.75 16.96 -0.11
N GLU A 166 10.70 18.27 -0.38
CA GLU A 166 10.17 18.83 -1.63
C GLU A 166 10.95 18.42 -2.88
N SER A 167 12.20 17.97 -2.74
CA SER A 167 13.02 17.48 -3.86
C SER A 167 12.67 16.04 -4.27
N LEU A 168 12.15 15.22 -3.35
CA LEU A 168 11.91 13.79 -3.52
C LEU A 168 10.43 13.40 -3.46
N VAL A 169 9.60 14.20 -2.79
CA VAL A 169 8.20 13.88 -2.54
C VAL A 169 7.39 13.63 -3.81
N HIS A 170 6.64 12.55 -3.84
CA HIS A 170 5.61 12.35 -4.85
C HIS A 170 4.36 13.18 -4.52
N LYS A 171 4.29 14.41 -5.01
CA LYS A 171 3.27 15.41 -4.66
C LYS A 171 1.82 14.93 -4.84
N ARG A 172 1.57 14.02 -5.81
CA ARG A 172 0.24 13.43 -6.01
C ARG A 172 -0.14 12.54 -4.83
N SER A 173 0.78 11.69 -4.35
CA SER A 173 0.53 10.82 -3.20
C SER A 173 0.34 11.62 -1.91
N ARG A 174 1.16 12.65 -1.66
CA ARG A 174 0.98 13.56 -0.52
C ARG A 174 -0.39 14.20 -0.53
N ARG A 175 -0.83 14.74 -1.68
CA ARG A 175 -2.16 15.33 -1.81
C ARG A 175 -3.28 14.29 -1.68
N GLY A 176 -3.10 13.07 -2.21
CA GLY A 176 -4.04 11.97 -2.08
C GLY A 176 -4.22 11.56 -0.62
N ALA A 177 -3.12 11.41 0.12
CA ALA A 177 -3.13 11.05 1.54
C ALA A 177 -3.69 12.15 2.43
N LEU A 178 -3.24 13.39 2.25
CA LEU A 178 -3.55 14.51 3.16
C LEU A 178 -4.70 15.41 2.69
N GLY A 179 -5.00 15.41 1.39
CA GLY A 179 -5.98 16.31 0.80
C GLY A 179 -5.42 17.70 0.50
N VAL A 180 -6.31 18.58 -0.02
CA VAL A 180 -5.91 19.88 -0.59
C VAL A 180 -5.27 20.81 0.44
N TRP A 181 -5.78 20.82 1.66
CA TRP A 181 -5.33 21.77 2.68
C TRP A 181 -4.25 21.19 3.60
N ARG A 182 -4.43 19.97 4.11
CA ARG A 182 -3.48 19.34 5.04
C ARG A 182 -2.14 18.97 4.40
N GLN A 183 -2.06 18.89 3.06
CA GLN A 183 -0.80 18.63 2.36
C GLN A 183 0.27 19.72 2.58
N PHE A 184 -0.11 20.90 3.07
CA PHE A 184 0.80 22.02 3.41
C PHE A 184 1.09 22.11 4.91
N ASN A 185 0.56 21.22 5.71
CA ASN A 185 0.81 21.15 7.13
C ASN A 185 2.10 20.35 7.38
N HIS A 186 3.16 21.01 7.81
CA HIS A 186 4.48 20.39 8.02
C HIS A 186 4.44 19.28 9.07
N TYR A 187 3.66 19.42 10.14
CA TYR A 187 3.49 18.36 11.13
C TYR A 187 2.89 17.09 10.52
N MET A 188 1.91 17.24 9.63
CA MET A 188 1.30 16.09 8.94
C MET A 188 2.24 15.50 7.89
N GLN A 189 3.05 16.32 7.22
CA GLN A 189 4.07 15.84 6.29
C GLN A 189 5.13 15.04 7.05
N ASP A 190 5.67 15.59 8.12
CA ASP A 190 6.64 14.93 8.98
C ASP A 190 6.08 13.60 9.52
N SER A 191 4.93 13.64 10.16
CA SER A 191 4.27 12.43 10.70
C SER A 191 4.07 11.30 9.68
N LEU A 192 4.00 11.60 8.38
CA LEU A 192 3.86 10.62 7.32
C LEU A 192 5.15 10.37 6.52
N SER A 193 6.26 10.97 6.90
CA SER A 193 7.58 10.69 6.33
C SER A 193 8.19 9.48 7.03
N ILE A 194 8.21 8.35 6.33
CA ILE A 194 8.56 7.05 6.91
C ILE A 194 9.99 7.03 7.47
N GLU A 195 10.92 7.63 6.73
CA GLU A 195 12.37 7.64 7.01
C GLU A 195 12.72 8.21 8.38
N ASP A 196 11.90 9.14 8.88
CA ASP A 196 12.17 9.86 10.14
C ASP A 196 11.63 9.10 11.38
N HIS A 197 10.80 8.05 11.17
CA HIS A 197 10.04 7.41 12.25
C HIS A 197 10.31 5.91 12.42
N ILE A 198 11.30 5.33 11.73
CA ILE A 198 11.68 3.93 11.94
C ILE A 198 12.22 3.73 13.34
N THR A 199 11.68 2.76 14.07
CA THR A 199 12.07 2.38 15.43
C THR A 199 12.68 0.98 15.47
N GLU A 200 13.37 0.62 16.56
CA GLU A 200 14.11 -0.64 16.67
C GLU A 200 13.22 -1.90 16.66
N ASP A 201 11.91 -1.75 16.90
CA ASP A 201 10.92 -2.82 16.84
C ASP A 201 10.29 -3.02 15.45
N CYS A 202 10.82 -2.33 14.42
CA CYS A 202 10.39 -2.52 13.05
C CYS A 202 10.58 -3.98 12.61
N PRO A 203 9.54 -4.64 12.09
CA PRO A 203 9.68 -6.00 11.60
C PRO A 203 10.59 -6.04 10.36
N PRO A 204 11.10 -7.24 9.98
CA PRO A 204 11.91 -7.39 8.77
C PRO A 204 11.27 -6.81 7.52
N VAL A 205 12.08 -6.17 6.66
CA VAL A 205 11.60 -5.46 5.47
C VAL A 205 12.20 -6.05 4.18
N PHE A 206 11.36 -6.24 3.17
CA PHE A 206 11.76 -6.54 1.80
C PHE A 206 11.45 -5.34 0.91
N LEU A 207 12.48 -4.62 0.46
CA LEU A 207 12.38 -3.35 -0.27
C LEU A 207 12.88 -3.52 -1.70
N VAL A 208 12.11 -3.04 -2.68
CA VAL A 208 12.47 -3.10 -4.11
C VAL A 208 12.13 -1.80 -4.81
N ASN A 209 12.99 -1.37 -5.71
CA ASN A 209 12.70 -0.30 -6.67
C ASN A 209 13.53 -0.40 -7.95
N CYS A 210 13.27 0.50 -8.92
CA CYS A 210 14.08 0.68 -10.12
C CYS A 210 14.62 2.11 -10.18
N LYS A 211 15.85 2.29 -10.66
CA LYS A 211 16.48 3.62 -10.81
C LYS A 211 15.81 4.48 -11.88
N ASP A 212 15.28 3.84 -12.92
CA ASP A 212 14.60 4.48 -14.04
C ASP A 212 13.11 4.78 -13.76
N ASP A 213 12.67 4.71 -12.50
CA ASP A 213 11.29 5.00 -12.12
C ASP A 213 10.91 6.48 -12.41
N PRO A 214 9.98 6.74 -13.36
CA PRO A 214 9.60 8.10 -13.74
C PRO A 214 8.55 8.73 -12.81
N ILE A 215 8.03 8.00 -11.84
CA ILE A 215 6.89 8.40 -11.00
C ILE A 215 7.32 8.69 -9.56
N VAL A 216 7.95 7.72 -8.92
CA VAL A 216 8.51 7.85 -7.57
C VAL A 216 10.02 7.80 -7.67
N LYS A 217 10.67 8.90 -7.35
CA LYS A 217 12.13 8.98 -7.38
C LYS A 217 12.74 7.86 -6.53
N TYR A 218 13.68 7.11 -7.09
CA TYR A 218 14.29 5.94 -6.45
C TYR A 218 14.93 6.26 -5.10
N GLN A 219 15.34 7.51 -4.90
CA GLN A 219 15.88 8.00 -3.63
C GLN A 219 14.89 7.86 -2.46
N ASN A 220 13.58 7.76 -2.70
CA ASN A 220 12.64 7.39 -1.65
C ASN A 220 13.02 6.05 -1.00
N SER A 221 13.37 5.04 -1.82
CA SER A 221 13.81 3.75 -1.31
C SER A 221 15.18 3.82 -0.62
N GLU A 222 16.09 4.66 -1.10
CA GLU A 222 17.39 4.88 -0.45
C GLU A 222 17.26 5.56 0.92
N LEU A 223 16.29 6.49 1.08
CA LEU A 223 15.98 7.06 2.39
C LEU A 223 15.49 5.99 3.37
N LEU A 224 14.58 5.11 2.92
CA LEU A 224 14.09 4.03 3.76
C LEU A 224 15.19 3.03 4.11
N ASP A 225 16.01 2.61 3.15
CA ASP A 225 17.15 1.72 3.35
C ASP A 225 18.11 2.29 4.40
N SER A 226 18.47 3.57 4.26
CA SER A 226 19.33 4.27 5.22
C SER A 226 18.75 4.29 6.63
N ALA A 227 17.44 4.53 6.77
CA ALA A 227 16.76 4.52 8.06
C ALA A 227 16.75 3.12 8.69
N LEU A 228 16.53 2.07 7.88
CA LEU A 228 16.57 0.67 8.33
C LEU A 228 17.96 0.27 8.78
N ILE A 229 19.02 0.66 8.05
CA ILE A 229 20.42 0.45 8.43
C ILE A 229 20.73 1.13 9.78
N MET A 230 20.37 2.40 9.93
CA MET A 230 20.63 3.17 11.16
C MET A 230 19.98 2.54 12.40
N LYS A 231 18.86 1.83 12.22
CA LYS A 231 18.13 1.16 13.31
C LYS A 231 18.46 -0.33 13.42
N ASN A 232 19.41 -0.85 12.63
CA ASN A 232 19.80 -2.25 12.58
C ASN A 232 18.62 -3.20 12.28
N ILE A 233 17.65 -2.76 11.46
CA ILE A 233 16.50 -3.57 11.11
C ILE A 233 16.91 -4.62 10.07
N PRO A 234 16.58 -5.91 10.26
CA PRO A 234 16.80 -6.93 9.25
C PRO A 234 16.00 -6.59 7.97
N HIS A 235 16.71 -6.38 6.87
CA HIS A 235 16.04 -6.07 5.61
C HIS A 235 16.82 -6.58 4.41
N LYS A 236 16.12 -6.71 3.28
CA LYS A 236 16.70 -6.95 1.96
C LYS A 236 16.27 -5.83 1.04
N TYR A 237 17.21 -5.04 0.57
CA TYR A 237 16.99 -4.00 -0.41
C TYR A 237 17.55 -4.41 -1.77
N ILE A 238 16.72 -4.29 -2.81
CA ILE A 238 17.08 -4.57 -4.20
C ILE A 238 16.72 -3.38 -5.05
N GLN A 239 17.73 -2.78 -5.67
CA GLN A 239 17.57 -1.70 -6.63
C GLN A 239 17.98 -2.19 -8.01
N TYR A 240 17.03 -2.26 -8.94
CA TYR A 240 17.28 -2.59 -10.34
C TYR A 240 17.62 -1.35 -11.15
N GLU A 241 18.40 -1.51 -12.20
CA GLU A 241 18.72 -0.38 -13.10
C GLU A 241 17.49 0.02 -13.91
N THR A 242 16.72 -0.96 -14.38
CA THR A 242 15.55 -0.72 -15.24
C THR A 242 14.32 -1.50 -14.79
N GLY A 243 13.13 -0.96 -15.10
CA GLY A 243 11.85 -1.59 -14.78
C GLY A 243 10.71 -0.59 -14.64
N GLY A 244 11.04 0.67 -14.41
CA GLY A 244 10.08 1.75 -14.27
C GLY A 244 9.23 1.62 -13.01
N HIS A 245 7.94 1.97 -13.14
CA HIS A 245 6.96 2.00 -12.04
C HIS A 245 5.71 1.18 -12.38
N GLY A 246 5.04 0.64 -11.35
CA GLY A 246 3.73 -0.02 -11.53
C GLY A 246 3.81 -1.39 -12.19
N PHE A 247 4.93 -2.10 -12.06
CA PHE A 247 5.09 -3.44 -12.64
C PHE A 247 4.36 -4.54 -11.84
N GLY A 248 4.15 -4.37 -10.52
CA GLY A 248 3.54 -5.37 -9.67
C GLY A 248 4.19 -6.75 -9.82
N ALA A 249 3.41 -7.83 -9.73
CA ALA A 249 3.87 -9.19 -10.08
C ALA A 249 3.58 -9.58 -11.55
N SER A 250 3.32 -8.59 -12.41
CA SER A 250 2.98 -8.83 -13.81
C SER A 250 4.14 -9.46 -14.59
N ASN A 251 3.81 -10.39 -15.50
CA ASN A 251 4.75 -10.93 -16.47
C ASN A 251 4.88 -10.04 -17.73
N HIS A 252 3.99 -9.05 -17.90
CA HIS A 252 3.89 -8.20 -19.08
C HIS A 252 4.36 -6.76 -18.86
N LYS A 253 4.61 -6.37 -17.61
CA LYS A 253 5.14 -5.05 -17.25
C LYS A 253 6.51 -5.16 -16.58
N GLY A 254 7.30 -4.08 -16.68
CA GLY A 254 8.69 -4.07 -16.24
C GLY A 254 9.63 -4.82 -17.19
N THR A 255 10.90 -4.76 -16.89
CA THR A 255 11.96 -5.47 -17.62
C THR A 255 12.16 -6.89 -17.06
N GLU A 256 12.87 -7.74 -17.79
CA GLU A 256 13.24 -9.06 -17.28
C GLU A 256 14.13 -8.97 -16.04
N GLU A 257 14.92 -7.90 -15.93
CA GLU A 257 15.74 -7.61 -14.76
C GLU A 257 14.85 -7.40 -13.52
N CYS A 258 13.93 -6.44 -13.56
CA CYS A 258 13.12 -6.13 -12.39
C CYS A 258 12.14 -7.25 -12.01
N LYS A 259 11.71 -8.09 -12.96
CA LYS A 259 10.85 -9.24 -12.68
C LYS A 259 11.47 -10.27 -11.73
N GLN A 260 12.80 -10.26 -11.60
CA GLN A 260 13.52 -11.13 -10.66
C GLN A 260 13.15 -10.87 -9.19
N TRP A 261 12.58 -9.68 -8.88
CA TRP A 261 12.15 -9.38 -7.51
C TRP A 261 11.23 -10.47 -6.94
N LYS A 262 10.44 -11.12 -7.79
CA LYS A 262 9.53 -12.21 -7.39
C LYS A 262 10.28 -13.41 -6.84
N ASN A 263 11.33 -13.83 -7.53
CA ASN A 263 12.18 -14.93 -7.09
C ASN A 263 12.94 -14.57 -5.81
N GLU A 264 13.46 -13.34 -5.75
CA GLU A 264 14.17 -12.82 -4.59
C GLU A 264 13.26 -12.72 -3.35
N PHE A 265 11.98 -12.33 -3.55
CA PHE A 265 10.99 -12.35 -2.47
C PHE A 265 10.71 -13.77 -1.98
N LEU A 266 10.52 -14.74 -2.88
CA LEU A 266 10.27 -16.13 -2.48
C LEU A 266 11.45 -16.73 -1.72
N LEU A 267 12.68 -16.44 -2.12
CA LEU A 267 13.88 -16.83 -1.38
C LEU A 267 13.95 -16.17 0.00
N TRP A 268 13.63 -14.86 0.08
CA TRP A 268 13.67 -14.14 1.34
C TRP A 268 12.59 -14.61 2.31
N ILE A 269 11.36 -14.81 1.83
CA ILE A 269 10.24 -15.21 2.68
C ILE A 269 10.35 -16.66 3.14
N SER A 270 11.07 -17.52 2.41
CA SER A 270 11.29 -18.91 2.81
C SER A 270 12.07 -19.04 4.12
N ASN A 271 12.87 -18.03 4.49
CA ASN A 271 13.58 -17.98 5.77
C ASN A 271 12.65 -17.84 6.97
N PHE A 272 11.40 -17.39 6.77
CA PHE A 272 10.38 -17.34 7.82
C PHE A 272 9.77 -18.73 8.12
N ASN A 273 10.13 -19.75 7.36
CA ASN A 273 9.68 -21.12 7.57
C ASN A 273 10.66 -21.94 8.42
N GLN A 274 11.82 -21.39 8.79
CA GLN A 274 12.82 -21.98 9.66
C GLN A 274 12.68 -21.43 11.08
#